data_b54dae46db914be7ec79ac3d0d2e05b2
#
_entry.id   b54dae46db914be7ec79ac3d0d2e05b2
#
_cell.length_a   1.000
_cell.length_b   1.000
_cell.length_c   1.000
_cell.angle_alpha   90.00
_cell.angle_beta   90.00
_cell.angle_gamma   90.00
#
_symmetry.space_group_name_H-M   'P 1'
#
loop_
_entity.id
_entity.type
_entity.pdbx_description
1 polymer ?
#
loop_
_entity_poly.entity_id
_entity_poly.type
_entity_poly.pdbx_seq_one_letter_code
_entity_poly.pdbx_strand_id
1 'polypeptide(L)'
;MISVAMTTFNGEKYIEKQIESIIHQSLPVDEIIVCDDGSTDHTVELLKKYDVTLVQNFQNLGYKLNFKQAMEKCNGDYVFLCDQDDIWEKDKVKDMMHIMESHKNIHVLASSFTYIDGQDQMILTTLNKGYSNNNLYNKEVAKNDLVSVLTDEFIYGNYFQGCALVMDKQTRDFVVHHFDDRLPHDWIISLYASIDGGMYFYNKSEFQYRIHNDNSIGVSTLNQSATQHVNRAYQFEERYQKARDALYVLDVLKSNCMDYYMQNEKKFNAIESFMEHHVSYLKNKKFFGLLGQNRYVYYKKLKTYRARIMDLLYCLK
;
A
#
# COMPACT_ATOMS: atom_id res chain seq x y z
N MET A 1 -9.21 -15.12 -16.97
CA MET A 1 -8.20 -15.87 -16.19
C MET A 1 -7.76 -15.03 -15.00
N ILE A 2 -7.66 -15.66 -13.81
CA ILE A 2 -7.35 -14.99 -12.53
C ILE A 2 -6.01 -15.52 -12.01
N SER A 3 -5.02 -14.65 -11.84
CA SER A 3 -3.71 -14.98 -11.25
C SER A 3 -3.61 -14.45 -9.83
N VAL A 4 -2.84 -15.14 -9.00
CA VAL A 4 -2.37 -14.64 -7.72
C VAL A 4 -0.86 -14.43 -7.80
N ALA A 5 -0.39 -13.21 -7.57
CA ALA A 5 1.02 -12.85 -7.43
C ALA A 5 1.37 -12.83 -5.94
N MET A 6 2.05 -13.87 -5.47
CA MET A 6 2.47 -14.03 -4.09
C MET A 6 3.97 -13.83 -3.94
N THR A 7 4.38 -13.21 -2.84
CA THR A 7 5.80 -13.12 -2.47
C THR A 7 6.07 -13.77 -1.13
N THR A 8 7.23 -14.43 -1.01
CA THR A 8 7.63 -15.10 0.24
C THR A 8 9.08 -14.79 0.60
N PHE A 9 9.35 -14.74 1.90
CA PHE A 9 10.68 -14.71 2.51
C PHE A 9 10.60 -15.19 3.96
N ASN A 10 11.16 -16.35 4.27
CA ASN A 10 11.14 -16.95 5.60
C ASN A 10 9.73 -17.01 6.22
N GLY A 11 8.78 -17.56 5.46
CA GLY A 11 7.35 -17.58 5.79
C GLY A 11 6.84 -18.92 6.31
N GLU A 12 7.71 -19.88 6.70
CA GLU A 12 7.34 -21.27 7.04
C GLU A 12 6.19 -21.36 8.05
N LYS A 13 6.07 -20.35 8.92
CA LYS A 13 5.08 -20.35 10.01
C LYS A 13 3.65 -20.18 9.53
N TYR A 14 3.43 -19.45 8.43
CA TYR A 14 2.09 -19.01 8.02
C TYR A 14 1.71 -19.41 6.59
N ILE A 15 2.71 -19.73 5.75
CA ILE A 15 2.52 -19.92 4.31
C ILE A 15 1.49 -21.00 3.96
N GLU A 16 1.42 -22.11 4.71
CA GLU A 16 0.45 -23.17 4.44
C GLU A 16 -0.98 -22.65 4.63
N LYS A 17 -1.26 -21.90 5.71
CA LYS A 17 -2.60 -21.30 5.95
C LYS A 17 -2.98 -20.31 4.86
N GLN A 18 -2.03 -19.49 4.41
CA GLN A 18 -2.27 -18.53 3.34
C GLN A 18 -2.60 -19.25 2.03
N ILE A 19 -1.81 -20.23 1.60
CA ILE A 19 -2.07 -21.01 0.38
C ILE A 19 -3.40 -21.75 0.48
N GLU A 20 -3.70 -22.40 1.61
CA GLU A 20 -4.98 -23.08 1.85
C GLU A 20 -6.18 -22.11 1.69
N SER A 21 -6.05 -20.87 2.16
CA SER A 21 -7.11 -19.87 2.02
C SER A 21 -7.36 -19.45 0.56
N ILE A 22 -6.34 -19.55 -0.30
CA ILE A 22 -6.45 -19.24 -1.74
C ILE A 22 -7.06 -20.42 -2.52
N ILE A 23 -6.57 -21.63 -2.30
CA ILE A 23 -7.06 -22.82 -3.05
C ILE A 23 -8.50 -23.17 -2.68
N HIS A 24 -8.99 -22.76 -1.51
CA HIS A 24 -10.37 -23.00 -1.06
C HIS A 24 -11.32 -21.81 -1.31
N GLN A 25 -10.95 -20.87 -2.18
CA GLN A 25 -11.86 -19.79 -2.59
C GLN A 25 -13.12 -20.32 -3.25
N SER A 26 -14.28 -19.67 -3.02
CA SER A 26 -15.55 -20.05 -3.63
C SER A 26 -15.59 -19.86 -5.16
N LEU A 27 -14.81 -18.88 -5.67
CA LEU A 27 -14.44 -18.74 -7.07
C LEU A 27 -12.96 -19.09 -7.17
N PRO A 28 -12.58 -20.22 -7.80
CA PRO A 28 -11.18 -20.64 -7.86
C PRO A 28 -10.34 -19.69 -8.70
N VAL A 29 -9.08 -19.56 -8.35
CA VAL A 29 -8.07 -18.88 -9.17
C VAL A 29 -7.49 -19.86 -10.19
N ASP A 30 -7.01 -19.35 -11.32
CA ASP A 30 -6.48 -20.17 -12.42
C ASP A 30 -4.98 -20.48 -12.25
N GLU A 31 -4.23 -19.60 -11.60
CA GLU A 31 -2.81 -19.81 -11.28
C GLU A 31 -2.38 -19.08 -10.00
N ILE A 32 -1.39 -19.65 -9.32
CA ILE A 32 -0.71 -19.02 -8.18
C ILE A 32 0.79 -18.96 -8.52
N ILE A 33 1.30 -17.76 -8.72
CA ILE A 33 2.72 -17.49 -8.95
C ILE A 33 3.34 -17.07 -7.63
N VAL A 34 4.31 -17.83 -7.14
CA VAL A 34 5.02 -17.54 -5.89
C VAL A 34 6.46 -17.18 -6.21
N CYS A 35 6.88 -15.95 -5.88
CA CYS A 35 8.27 -15.54 -5.93
C CYS A 35 8.86 -15.57 -4.52
N ASP A 36 9.76 -16.51 -4.29
CA ASP A 36 10.50 -16.65 -3.04
C ASP A 36 11.80 -15.84 -3.07
N ASP A 37 11.97 -14.97 -2.10
CA ASP A 37 13.08 -14.00 -2.05
C ASP A 37 14.33 -14.54 -1.36
N GLY A 38 14.62 -15.83 -1.57
CA GLY A 38 15.77 -16.50 -1.02
C GLY A 38 15.57 -16.96 0.42
N SER A 39 14.42 -17.58 0.72
CA SER A 39 14.15 -18.18 2.03
C SER A 39 15.18 -19.20 2.44
N THR A 40 15.53 -19.22 3.73
CA THR A 40 16.48 -20.13 4.36
C THR A 40 15.85 -21.10 5.35
N ASP A 41 14.54 -20.93 5.60
CA ASP A 41 13.70 -21.81 6.40
C ASP A 41 12.98 -22.86 5.51
N HIS A 42 11.95 -23.53 6.01
CA HIS A 42 11.22 -24.56 5.27
C HIS A 42 10.17 -24.01 4.29
N THR A 43 10.09 -22.69 4.05
CA THR A 43 9.08 -22.06 3.16
C THR A 43 9.00 -22.74 1.80
N VAL A 44 10.15 -22.91 1.13
CA VAL A 44 10.23 -23.52 -0.21
C VAL A 44 9.81 -24.99 -0.21
N GLU A 45 10.13 -25.74 0.84
CA GLU A 45 9.73 -27.15 0.98
C GLU A 45 8.22 -27.29 1.17
N LEU A 46 7.62 -26.38 1.94
CA LEU A 46 6.18 -26.34 2.16
C LEU A 46 5.43 -25.99 0.86
N LEU A 47 5.91 -24.98 0.11
CA LEU A 47 5.32 -24.58 -1.16
C LEU A 47 5.29 -25.69 -2.21
N LYS A 48 6.29 -26.56 -2.25
CA LYS A 48 6.36 -27.70 -3.20
C LYS A 48 5.24 -28.75 -3.01
N LYS A 49 4.48 -28.69 -1.93
CA LYS A 49 3.33 -29.57 -1.68
C LYS A 49 2.08 -29.11 -2.44
N TYR A 50 2.08 -27.90 -2.98
CA TYR A 50 0.92 -27.25 -3.61
C TYR A 50 1.15 -27.05 -5.11
N ASP A 51 0.06 -26.97 -5.85
CA ASP A 51 0.09 -26.67 -7.29
C ASP A 51 0.30 -25.16 -7.49
N VAL A 52 1.54 -24.72 -7.40
CA VAL A 52 1.97 -23.32 -7.55
C VAL A 52 3.17 -23.24 -8.50
N THR A 53 3.27 -22.17 -9.25
CA THR A 53 4.49 -21.85 -10.01
C THR A 53 5.47 -21.12 -9.10
N LEU A 54 6.50 -21.84 -8.65
CA LEU A 54 7.51 -21.32 -7.73
C LEU A 54 8.73 -20.78 -8.49
N VAL A 55 9.06 -19.52 -8.23
CA VAL A 55 10.27 -18.83 -8.71
C VAL A 55 11.13 -18.50 -7.50
N GLN A 56 12.36 -19.02 -7.47
CA GLN A 56 13.28 -18.79 -6.35
C GLN A 56 14.38 -17.80 -6.75
N ASN A 57 14.54 -16.74 -5.98
CA ASN A 57 15.63 -15.80 -6.14
C ASN A 57 16.92 -16.32 -5.52
N PHE A 58 18.06 -16.12 -6.17
CA PHE A 58 19.38 -16.47 -5.63
C PHE A 58 19.82 -15.57 -4.47
N GLN A 59 19.25 -14.37 -4.38
CA GLN A 59 19.51 -13.40 -3.32
C GLN A 59 18.22 -12.62 -3.02
N ASN A 60 18.15 -12.05 -1.83
CA ASN A 60 17.03 -11.22 -1.43
C ASN A 60 17.03 -9.91 -2.24
N LEU A 61 15.97 -9.69 -3.02
CA LEU A 61 15.73 -8.49 -3.84
C LEU A 61 14.97 -7.40 -3.08
N GLY A 62 14.36 -7.78 -1.96
CA GLY A 62 13.42 -6.96 -1.20
C GLY A 62 12.00 -7.03 -1.78
N TYR A 63 11.02 -6.84 -0.90
CA TYR A 63 9.60 -7.07 -1.20
C TYR A 63 9.10 -6.34 -2.47
N LYS A 64 9.58 -5.13 -2.74
CA LYS A 64 9.12 -4.33 -3.90
C LYS A 64 9.48 -4.99 -5.24
N LEU A 65 10.74 -5.37 -5.41
CA LEU A 65 11.20 -6.02 -6.65
C LEU A 65 10.69 -7.45 -6.73
N ASN A 66 10.51 -8.13 -5.61
CA ASN A 66 9.93 -9.47 -5.58
C ASN A 66 8.47 -9.45 -6.03
N PHE A 67 7.65 -8.48 -5.59
CA PHE A 67 6.29 -8.27 -6.12
C PHE A 67 6.28 -7.91 -7.60
N LYS A 68 7.19 -7.02 -8.05
CA LYS A 68 7.33 -6.74 -9.48
C LYS A 68 7.54 -8.02 -10.27
N GLN A 69 8.47 -8.88 -9.83
CA GLN A 69 8.76 -10.15 -10.48
C GLN A 69 7.56 -11.10 -10.48
N ALA A 70 6.81 -11.20 -9.38
CA ALA A 70 5.62 -12.02 -9.30
C ALA A 70 4.54 -11.55 -10.27
N MET A 71 4.26 -10.24 -10.33
CA MET A 71 3.33 -9.64 -11.29
C MET A 71 3.74 -9.90 -12.75
N GLU A 72 5.04 -9.79 -13.06
CA GLU A 72 5.59 -10.02 -14.41
C GLU A 72 5.40 -11.46 -14.90
N LYS A 73 5.33 -12.43 -13.98
CA LYS A 73 5.11 -13.85 -14.29
C LYS A 73 3.64 -14.25 -14.42
N CYS A 74 2.71 -13.40 -13.97
CA CYS A 74 1.28 -13.68 -14.06
C CYS A 74 0.78 -13.56 -15.51
N ASN A 75 -0.09 -14.50 -15.93
CA ASN A 75 -0.68 -14.55 -17.27
C ASN A 75 -2.15 -14.11 -17.29
N GLY A 76 -2.80 -13.98 -16.11
CA GLY A 76 -4.21 -13.69 -15.97
C GLY A 76 -4.62 -12.29 -16.45
N ASP A 77 -5.91 -12.17 -16.78
CA ASP A 77 -6.56 -10.90 -17.09
C ASP A 77 -6.75 -10.04 -15.85
N TYR A 78 -6.79 -10.70 -14.69
CA TYR A 78 -6.84 -10.09 -13.36
C TYR A 78 -5.76 -10.68 -12.47
N VAL A 79 -5.10 -9.85 -11.69
CA VAL A 79 -4.02 -10.23 -10.78
C VAL A 79 -4.32 -9.76 -9.36
N PHE A 80 -4.46 -10.70 -8.45
CA PHE A 80 -4.53 -10.47 -7.01
C PHE A 80 -3.12 -10.47 -6.44
N LEU A 81 -2.80 -9.50 -5.58
CA LEU A 81 -1.56 -9.52 -4.82
C LEU A 81 -1.75 -10.26 -3.49
N CYS A 82 -0.72 -10.92 -3.02
CA CYS A 82 -0.78 -11.73 -1.82
C CYS A 82 0.55 -11.72 -1.06
N ASP A 83 0.49 -11.39 0.22
CA ASP A 83 1.58 -11.62 1.18
C ASP A 83 1.55 -13.07 1.67
N GLN A 84 2.61 -13.54 2.35
CA GLN A 84 2.78 -14.94 2.77
C GLN A 84 2.04 -15.34 4.04
N ASP A 85 1.49 -14.39 4.79
CA ASP A 85 1.18 -14.51 6.21
C ASP A 85 -0.26 -14.12 6.60
N ASP A 86 -1.10 -13.73 5.61
CA ASP A 86 -2.49 -13.39 5.80
C ASP A 86 -3.41 -14.62 5.72
N ILE A 87 -4.73 -14.42 5.79
CA ILE A 87 -5.75 -15.42 5.50
C ILE A 87 -6.86 -14.75 4.67
N TRP A 88 -7.13 -15.25 3.47
CA TRP A 88 -8.23 -14.74 2.65
C TRP A 88 -9.59 -15.22 3.14
N GLU A 89 -10.58 -14.32 3.12
CA GLU A 89 -11.98 -14.70 3.33
C GLU A 89 -12.46 -15.55 2.15
N LYS A 90 -13.34 -16.52 2.42
CA LYS A 90 -13.77 -17.53 1.45
C LYS A 90 -14.32 -16.98 0.12
N ASP A 91 -14.96 -15.81 0.18
CA ASP A 91 -15.61 -15.20 -1.00
C ASP A 91 -14.81 -14.02 -1.58
N LYS A 92 -13.57 -13.75 -1.11
CA LYS A 92 -12.76 -12.62 -1.57
C LYS A 92 -12.66 -12.53 -3.08
N VAL A 93 -12.22 -13.60 -3.73
CA VAL A 93 -12.05 -13.62 -5.20
C VAL A 93 -13.38 -13.41 -5.90
N LYS A 94 -14.44 -14.10 -5.49
CA LYS A 94 -15.79 -13.98 -6.06
C LYS A 94 -16.32 -12.56 -5.94
N ASP A 95 -16.25 -11.95 -4.77
CA ASP A 95 -16.85 -10.65 -4.50
C ASP A 95 -16.08 -9.52 -5.23
N MET A 96 -14.76 -9.55 -5.19
CA MET A 96 -13.93 -8.58 -5.89
C MET A 96 -14.04 -8.72 -7.41
N MET A 97 -14.07 -9.94 -7.94
CA MET A 97 -14.26 -10.18 -9.37
C MET A 97 -15.64 -9.75 -9.86
N HIS A 98 -16.70 -9.98 -9.07
CA HIS A 98 -18.03 -9.48 -9.41
C HIS A 98 -18.04 -7.95 -9.61
N ILE A 99 -17.31 -7.19 -8.77
CA ILE A 99 -17.19 -5.75 -8.91
C ILE A 99 -16.37 -5.39 -10.16
N MET A 100 -15.19 -5.99 -10.36
CA MET A 100 -14.30 -5.72 -11.49
C MET A 100 -14.99 -6.00 -12.84
N GLU A 101 -15.76 -7.07 -12.93
CA GLU A 101 -16.46 -7.46 -14.17
C GLU A 101 -17.69 -6.58 -14.45
N SER A 102 -18.37 -6.12 -13.39
CA SER A 102 -19.58 -5.29 -13.51
C SER A 102 -19.25 -3.81 -13.82
N HIS A 103 -18.04 -3.35 -13.53
CA HIS A 103 -17.63 -1.96 -13.66
C HIS A 103 -16.35 -1.86 -14.50
N LYS A 104 -16.49 -1.77 -15.82
CA LYS A 104 -15.35 -1.78 -16.76
C LYS A 104 -14.39 -0.58 -16.65
N ASN A 105 -14.77 0.43 -15.90
CA ASN A 105 -13.92 1.58 -15.58
C ASN A 105 -13.06 1.36 -14.33
N ILE A 106 -13.18 0.22 -13.64
CA ILE A 106 -12.33 -0.13 -12.51
C ILE A 106 -11.12 -0.89 -13.03
N HIS A 107 -9.94 -0.35 -12.82
CA HIS A 107 -8.66 -0.95 -13.19
C HIS A 107 -7.95 -1.58 -11.99
N VAL A 108 -8.14 -0.99 -10.80
CA VAL A 108 -7.67 -1.52 -9.52
C VAL A 108 -8.77 -1.38 -8.48
N LEU A 109 -9.03 -2.48 -7.78
CA LEU A 109 -9.94 -2.53 -6.65
C LEU A 109 -9.18 -2.90 -5.39
N ALA A 110 -9.29 -2.06 -4.35
CA ALA A 110 -8.81 -2.35 -3.00
C ALA A 110 -9.96 -2.81 -2.13
N SER A 111 -9.73 -3.81 -1.27
CA SER A 111 -10.67 -4.21 -0.21
C SER A 111 -10.23 -3.69 1.16
N SER A 112 -11.13 -3.77 2.14
CA SER A 112 -10.79 -3.66 3.56
C SER A 112 -10.35 -5.02 4.11
N PHE A 113 -10.02 -5.08 5.40
CA PHE A 113 -9.55 -6.27 6.08
C PHE A 113 -9.86 -6.21 7.59
N THR A 114 -9.65 -7.33 8.29
CA THR A 114 -9.59 -7.40 9.76
C THR A 114 -8.18 -7.73 10.21
N TYR A 115 -7.79 -7.30 11.42
CA TYR A 115 -6.50 -7.69 11.97
C TYR A 115 -6.60 -9.01 12.73
N ILE A 116 -5.58 -9.87 12.61
CA ILE A 116 -5.35 -11.04 13.44
C ILE A 116 -3.93 -11.02 14.03
N ASP A 117 -3.73 -11.69 15.15
CA ASP A 117 -2.39 -11.89 15.72
C ASP A 117 -1.68 -13.14 15.16
N GLY A 118 -0.49 -13.42 15.68
CA GLY A 118 0.29 -14.61 15.29
C GLY A 118 -0.33 -15.96 15.68
N GLN A 119 -1.45 -15.98 16.42
CA GLN A 119 -2.24 -17.14 16.82
C GLN A 119 -3.64 -17.17 16.18
N ASP A 120 -3.86 -16.39 15.11
CA ASP A 120 -5.13 -16.24 14.38
C ASP A 120 -6.28 -15.62 15.22
N GLN A 121 -5.95 -14.96 16.34
CA GLN A 121 -6.97 -14.29 17.14
C GLN A 121 -7.26 -12.90 16.58
N MET A 122 -8.57 -12.58 16.44
CA MET A 122 -9.00 -11.28 15.94
C MET A 122 -8.54 -10.15 16.87
N ILE A 123 -7.93 -9.12 16.28
CA ILE A 123 -7.59 -7.86 16.95
C ILE A 123 -8.65 -6.82 16.60
N LEU A 124 -9.41 -6.38 17.61
CA LEU A 124 -10.44 -5.37 17.42
C LEU A 124 -9.82 -3.98 17.21
N THR A 125 -10.22 -3.31 16.14
CA THR A 125 -9.81 -1.93 15.84
C THR A 125 -10.97 -0.97 16.06
N THR A 126 -10.76 0.08 16.85
CA THR A 126 -11.73 1.17 16.97
C THR A 126 -11.48 2.19 15.85
N LEU A 127 -12.48 2.39 15.00
CA LEU A 127 -12.39 3.39 13.94
C LEU A 127 -12.49 4.81 14.50
N ASN A 128 -11.59 5.67 14.07
CA ASN A 128 -11.67 7.10 14.33
C ASN A 128 -12.77 7.71 13.45
N LYS A 129 -13.43 8.75 13.96
CA LYS A 129 -14.43 9.50 13.19
C LYS A 129 -13.83 10.04 11.89
N GLY A 130 -14.49 9.80 10.77
CA GLY A 130 -14.05 10.23 9.45
C GLY A 130 -12.99 9.32 8.80
N TYR A 131 -12.79 8.10 9.34
CA TYR A 131 -11.87 7.12 8.78
C TYR A 131 -12.58 5.83 8.41
N SER A 132 -12.00 5.09 7.48
CA SER A 132 -12.34 3.71 7.13
C SER A 132 -11.06 2.88 6.94
N ASN A 133 -11.19 1.63 6.48
CA ASN A 133 -10.06 0.73 6.26
C ASN A 133 -9.09 0.67 7.48
N ASN A 134 -9.62 0.36 8.66
CA ASN A 134 -8.84 0.27 9.91
C ASN A 134 -8.01 1.53 10.25
N ASN A 135 -8.58 2.70 10.00
CA ASN A 135 -7.94 4.02 10.18
C ASN A 135 -6.81 4.34 9.16
N LEU A 136 -6.67 3.58 8.11
CA LEU A 136 -5.69 3.85 7.05
C LEU A 136 -6.22 4.85 6.04
N TYR A 137 -7.50 4.74 5.66
CA TYR A 137 -8.13 5.67 4.73
C TYR A 137 -8.85 6.78 5.50
N ASN A 138 -8.44 8.02 5.30
CA ASN A 138 -8.90 9.21 6.02
C ASN A 138 -10.20 9.81 5.46
N LYS A 139 -11.08 8.94 4.96
CA LYS A 139 -12.46 9.25 4.56
C LYS A 139 -13.40 8.21 5.15
N GLU A 140 -14.58 8.68 5.48
CA GLU A 140 -15.66 7.79 5.93
C GLU A 140 -16.31 7.15 4.70
N VAL A 141 -16.26 5.84 4.64
CA VAL A 141 -16.92 5.00 3.63
C VAL A 141 -17.79 4.01 4.38
N ALA A 142 -19.07 3.92 4.06
CA ALA A 142 -19.96 2.98 4.74
C ALA A 142 -19.54 1.52 4.46
N LYS A 143 -19.89 0.63 5.37
CA LYS A 143 -19.60 -0.80 5.20
C LYS A 143 -20.26 -1.34 3.92
N ASN A 144 -19.50 -2.07 3.13
CA ASN A 144 -19.89 -2.63 1.82
C ASN A 144 -20.13 -1.57 0.72
N ASP A 145 -19.78 -0.32 0.95
CA ASP A 145 -19.81 0.69 -0.12
C ASP A 145 -18.58 0.61 -1.01
N LEU A 146 -18.77 0.98 -2.27
CA LEU A 146 -17.75 1.10 -3.30
C LEU A 146 -17.56 2.58 -3.65
N VAL A 147 -16.33 3.09 -3.54
CA VAL A 147 -16.01 4.49 -3.83
C VAL A 147 -14.78 4.61 -4.72
N SER A 148 -14.77 5.60 -5.62
CA SER A 148 -13.56 5.96 -6.38
C SER A 148 -12.56 6.71 -5.50
N VAL A 149 -11.27 6.48 -5.74
CA VAL A 149 -10.17 7.13 -5.03
C VAL A 149 -9.39 8.01 -6.01
N LEU A 150 -9.27 9.29 -5.69
CA LEU A 150 -8.70 10.28 -6.60
C LEU A 150 -7.16 10.28 -6.52
N THR A 151 -6.49 10.60 -7.63
CA THR A 151 -5.02 10.73 -7.73
C THR A 151 -4.44 11.68 -6.70
N ASP A 152 -5.17 12.77 -6.39
CA ASP A 152 -4.76 13.76 -5.39
C ASP A 152 -4.51 13.16 -4.01
N GLU A 153 -5.14 12.06 -3.67
CA GLU A 153 -4.98 11.41 -2.38
C GLU A 153 -3.62 10.72 -2.33
N PHE A 154 -3.24 10.03 -3.41
CA PHE A 154 -1.97 9.31 -3.49
C PHE A 154 -0.73 10.21 -3.54
N ILE A 155 -0.88 11.53 -3.77
CA ILE A 155 0.25 12.47 -3.64
C ILE A 155 0.73 12.57 -2.18
N TYR A 156 -0.14 12.36 -1.20
CA TYR A 156 0.15 12.56 0.21
C TYR A 156 0.32 11.27 1.02
N GLY A 157 0.05 10.13 0.45
CA GLY A 157 0.20 8.85 1.12
C GLY A 157 -0.45 7.67 0.40
N ASN A 158 -0.11 6.47 0.85
CA ASN A 158 -0.78 5.24 0.48
C ASN A 158 -1.79 4.84 1.57
N TYR A 159 -2.91 4.28 1.15
CA TYR A 159 -4.03 3.94 2.03
C TYR A 159 -4.41 2.46 1.97
N PHE A 160 -3.84 1.70 1.04
CA PHE A 160 -4.21 0.32 0.76
C PHE A 160 -2.96 -0.55 0.67
N GLN A 161 -2.98 -1.69 1.35
CA GLN A 161 -1.90 -2.68 1.30
C GLN A 161 -1.93 -3.47 -0.01
N GLY A 162 -0.79 -4.01 -0.43
CA GLY A 162 -0.69 -4.85 -1.61
C GLY A 162 -1.67 -6.02 -1.58
N CYS A 163 -1.70 -6.77 -0.48
CA CYS A 163 -2.59 -7.92 -0.28
C CYS A 163 -4.11 -7.59 -0.34
N ALA A 164 -4.48 -6.29 -0.32
CA ALA A 164 -5.86 -5.83 -0.50
C ALA A 164 -6.25 -5.65 -1.97
N LEU A 165 -5.30 -5.68 -2.91
CA LEU A 165 -5.49 -5.24 -4.29
C LEU A 165 -5.78 -6.40 -5.25
N VAL A 166 -6.68 -6.13 -6.19
CA VAL A 166 -6.77 -6.80 -7.48
C VAL A 166 -6.65 -5.76 -8.58
N MET A 167 -5.96 -6.08 -9.67
CA MET A 167 -5.79 -5.21 -10.82
C MET A 167 -6.05 -5.94 -12.13
N ASP A 168 -6.44 -5.21 -13.18
CA ASP A 168 -6.53 -5.74 -14.52
C ASP A 168 -5.15 -5.89 -15.18
N LYS A 169 -5.11 -6.66 -16.26
CA LYS A 169 -3.88 -6.92 -17.03
C LYS A 169 -3.24 -5.65 -17.56
N GLN A 170 -4.05 -4.69 -18.04
CA GLN A 170 -3.53 -3.45 -18.60
C GLN A 170 -2.75 -2.66 -17.55
N THR A 171 -3.31 -2.52 -16.37
CA THR A 171 -2.65 -1.85 -15.25
C THR A 171 -1.42 -2.62 -14.79
N ARG A 172 -1.48 -3.95 -14.67
CA ARG A 172 -0.35 -4.80 -14.34
C ARG A 172 0.82 -4.58 -15.31
N ASP A 173 0.55 -4.64 -16.63
CA ASP A 173 1.57 -4.48 -17.66
C ASP A 173 2.19 -3.07 -17.62
N PHE A 174 1.38 -2.03 -17.40
CA PHE A 174 1.86 -0.66 -17.25
C PHE A 174 2.74 -0.50 -16.02
N VAL A 175 2.29 -1.02 -14.85
CA VAL A 175 3.05 -0.96 -13.59
C VAL A 175 4.40 -1.68 -13.71
N VAL A 176 4.42 -2.88 -14.28
CA VAL A 176 5.66 -3.66 -14.44
C VAL A 176 6.66 -2.92 -15.33
N HIS A 177 6.18 -2.30 -16.43
CA HIS A 177 7.03 -1.55 -17.37
C HIS A 177 7.57 -0.23 -16.78
N HIS A 178 6.76 0.47 -15.96
CA HIS A 178 7.10 1.76 -15.36
C HIS A 178 7.35 1.67 -13.85
N PHE A 179 7.83 0.53 -13.39
CA PHE A 179 8.05 0.29 -11.97
C PHE A 179 9.15 1.20 -11.42
N ASP A 180 8.87 1.84 -10.28
CA ASP A 180 9.81 2.71 -9.58
C ASP A 180 9.93 2.26 -8.11
N ASP A 181 11.08 1.73 -7.72
CA ASP A 181 11.30 1.14 -6.40
C ASP A 181 11.49 2.17 -5.27
N ARG A 182 11.46 3.48 -5.57
CA ARG A 182 11.44 4.54 -4.56
C ARG A 182 10.16 4.52 -3.74
N LEU A 183 9.04 4.11 -4.36
CA LEU A 183 7.74 3.94 -3.70
C LEU A 183 7.41 2.46 -3.48
N PRO A 184 6.58 2.10 -2.48
CA PRO A 184 6.00 0.77 -2.36
C PRO A 184 5.19 0.37 -3.60
N HIS A 185 5.18 -0.91 -3.95
CA HIS A 185 4.49 -1.44 -5.13
C HIS A 185 2.97 -1.15 -5.12
N ASP A 186 2.33 -1.27 -3.98
CA ASP A 186 0.92 -0.99 -3.77
C ASP A 186 0.57 0.50 -3.98
N TRP A 187 1.47 1.39 -3.59
CA TRP A 187 1.31 2.83 -3.84
C TRP A 187 1.38 3.15 -5.33
N ILE A 188 2.37 2.58 -6.05
CA ILE A 188 2.53 2.79 -7.50
C ILE A 188 1.32 2.25 -8.27
N ILE A 189 0.85 1.05 -7.94
CA ILE A 189 -0.34 0.44 -8.55
C ILE A 189 -1.55 1.36 -8.38
N SER A 190 -1.82 1.76 -7.14
CA SER A 190 -2.95 2.62 -6.81
C SER A 190 -2.84 4.00 -7.46
N LEU A 191 -1.64 4.58 -7.50
CA LEU A 191 -1.37 5.87 -8.14
C LEU A 191 -1.67 5.81 -9.64
N TYR A 192 -1.13 4.84 -10.36
CA TYR A 192 -1.33 4.73 -11.80
C TYR A 192 -2.80 4.49 -12.18
N ALA A 193 -3.48 3.59 -11.48
CA ALA A 193 -4.89 3.34 -11.71
C ALA A 193 -5.79 4.56 -11.42
N SER A 194 -5.36 5.44 -10.53
CA SER A 194 -6.16 6.62 -10.17
C SER A 194 -6.12 7.74 -11.22
N ILE A 195 -5.16 7.73 -12.16
CA ILE A 195 -4.92 8.80 -13.14
C ILE A 195 -6.12 8.99 -14.07
N ASP A 196 -6.71 7.91 -14.52
CA ASP A 196 -7.91 7.89 -15.37
C ASP A 196 -9.20 7.57 -14.61
N GLY A 197 -9.14 7.59 -13.27
CA GLY A 197 -10.29 7.33 -12.39
C GLY A 197 -10.58 5.85 -12.16
N GLY A 198 -9.64 4.97 -12.50
CA GLY A 198 -9.80 3.52 -12.40
C GLY A 198 -9.48 2.91 -11.04
N MET A 199 -9.12 3.70 -10.03
CA MET A 199 -8.86 3.22 -8.67
C MET A 199 -10.10 3.31 -7.79
N TYR A 200 -10.51 2.17 -7.19
CA TYR A 200 -11.67 2.07 -6.32
C TYR A 200 -11.35 1.35 -5.01
N PHE A 201 -12.11 1.71 -3.99
CA PHE A 201 -12.07 1.06 -2.67
C PHE A 201 -13.43 0.48 -2.32
N TYR A 202 -13.46 -0.81 -2.00
CA TYR A 202 -14.61 -1.54 -1.49
C TYR A 202 -14.46 -1.77 0.01
N ASN A 203 -15.30 -1.12 0.83
CA ASN A 203 -15.19 -1.20 2.27
C ASN A 203 -15.82 -2.47 2.86
N LYS A 204 -15.38 -3.63 2.36
CA LYS A 204 -15.68 -4.96 2.91
C LYS A 204 -14.38 -5.65 3.29
N SER A 205 -14.34 -6.30 4.45
CA SER A 205 -13.21 -7.12 4.86
C SER A 205 -13.18 -8.40 4.04
N GLU A 206 -12.18 -8.52 3.17
CA GLU A 206 -11.99 -9.66 2.28
C GLU A 206 -10.80 -10.53 2.69
N PHE A 207 -10.06 -10.14 3.71
CA PHE A 207 -8.97 -10.94 4.28
C PHE A 207 -8.68 -10.53 5.73
N GLN A 208 -7.92 -11.39 6.41
CA GLN A 208 -7.42 -11.20 7.75
C GLN A 208 -5.94 -10.87 7.66
N TYR A 209 -5.59 -9.61 7.96
CA TYR A 209 -4.22 -9.11 7.94
C TYR A 209 -3.51 -9.49 9.23
N ARG A 210 -2.42 -10.26 9.12
CA ARG A 210 -1.69 -10.74 10.28
C ARG A 210 -0.67 -9.76 10.79
N ILE A 211 -0.65 -9.56 12.11
CA ILE A 211 0.33 -8.76 12.81
C ILE A 211 1.23 -9.66 13.65
N HIS A 212 2.52 -9.66 13.34
CA HIS A 212 3.56 -10.33 14.10
C HIS A 212 4.88 -9.54 14.05
N ASN A 213 5.90 -9.99 14.82
CA ASN A 213 7.13 -9.21 14.98
C ASN A 213 7.98 -9.10 13.71
N ASP A 214 7.79 -10.01 12.75
CA ASP A 214 8.58 -10.11 11.53
C ASP A 214 7.92 -9.41 10.33
N ASN A 215 6.78 -8.72 10.51
CA ASN A 215 6.17 -7.94 9.43
C ASN A 215 7.12 -6.84 8.95
N SER A 216 7.31 -6.73 7.64
CA SER A 216 8.14 -5.70 7.01
C SER A 216 7.59 -4.29 7.26
N ILE A 217 6.25 -4.15 7.36
CA ILE A 217 5.55 -2.88 7.58
C ILE A 217 4.37 -3.13 8.53
N GLY A 218 4.11 -2.26 9.49
CA GLY A 218 2.85 -2.24 10.26
C GLY A 218 2.96 -2.41 11.78
N VAL A 219 3.93 -3.17 12.29
CA VAL A 219 4.05 -3.44 13.76
C VAL A 219 4.51 -2.21 14.54
N SER A 220 5.19 -1.28 13.90
CA SER A 220 5.78 -0.11 14.58
C SER A 220 4.74 0.85 15.20
N THR A 221 3.50 0.80 14.77
CA THR A 221 2.45 1.74 15.23
C THR A 221 1.59 1.20 16.37
N LEU A 222 1.44 -0.12 16.49
CA LEU A 222 0.55 -0.73 17.49
C LEU A 222 1.24 -1.02 18.83
N ASN A 223 2.56 -1.27 18.83
CA ASN A 223 3.31 -1.71 20.02
C ASN A 223 4.35 -0.71 20.56
N GLN A 224 4.41 0.53 20.03
CA GLN A 224 5.40 1.51 20.52
C GLN A 224 4.96 2.15 21.84
N SER A 225 5.89 2.21 22.80
CA SER A 225 5.68 3.00 24.01
C SER A 225 5.54 4.49 23.70
N ALA A 226 4.81 5.24 24.53
CA ALA A 226 4.67 6.70 24.38
C ALA A 226 6.02 7.42 24.26
N THR A 227 7.05 6.91 24.95
CA THR A 227 8.43 7.47 24.92
C THR A 227 9.10 7.24 23.56
N GLN A 228 8.91 6.08 22.93
CA GLN A 228 9.45 5.79 21.61
C GLN A 228 8.79 6.66 20.53
N HIS A 229 7.46 6.84 20.60
CA HIS A 229 6.74 7.77 19.71
C HIS A 229 7.26 9.21 19.82
N VAL A 230 7.50 9.69 21.05
CA VAL A 230 8.04 11.04 21.28
C VAL A 230 9.46 11.17 20.73
N ASN A 231 10.33 10.17 20.94
CA ASN A 231 11.71 10.21 20.44
C ASN A 231 11.77 10.20 18.90
N ARG A 232 10.98 9.36 18.22
CA ARG A 232 10.86 9.37 16.75
C ARG A 232 10.36 10.72 16.23
N ALA A 233 9.37 11.31 16.91
CA ALA A 233 8.81 12.59 16.52
C ALA A 233 9.83 13.75 16.49
N TYR A 234 10.98 13.60 17.14
CA TYR A 234 12.09 14.58 17.11
C TYR A 234 13.21 14.22 16.11
N GLN A 235 13.09 13.16 15.33
CA GLN A 235 14.06 12.85 14.27
C GLN A 235 13.69 13.61 12.99
N PHE A 236 14.71 14.18 12.33
CA PHE A 236 14.50 14.98 11.11
C PHE A 236 13.88 14.14 10.00
N GLU A 237 14.39 12.92 9.78
CA GLU A 237 13.91 11.98 8.77
C GLU A 237 12.42 11.70 8.90
N GLU A 238 11.94 11.46 10.11
CA GLU A 238 10.52 11.22 10.40
C GLU A 238 9.65 12.47 10.13
N ARG A 239 10.23 13.66 10.26
CA ARG A 239 9.50 14.91 10.01
C ARG A 239 9.30 15.20 8.53
N TYR A 240 10.29 14.93 7.69
CA TYR A 240 10.21 15.28 6.27
C TYR A 240 9.80 14.11 5.35
N GLN A 241 9.77 12.86 5.86
CA GLN A 241 9.50 11.66 5.06
C GLN A 241 8.30 11.82 4.12
N LYS A 242 7.14 12.20 4.65
CA LYS A 242 5.92 12.41 3.84
C LYS A 242 6.08 13.45 2.73
N ALA A 243 6.84 14.52 2.97
CA ALA A 243 7.09 15.51 1.94
C ALA A 243 8.01 14.97 0.85
N ARG A 244 9.00 14.17 1.21
CA ARG A 244 9.88 13.46 0.26
C ARG A 244 9.09 12.47 -0.59
N ASP A 245 8.22 11.69 0.05
CA ASP A 245 7.39 10.73 -0.67
C ASP A 245 6.46 11.44 -1.67
N ALA A 246 5.87 12.58 -1.28
CA ALA A 246 5.07 13.41 -2.18
C ALA A 246 5.89 13.94 -3.38
N LEU A 247 7.15 14.35 -3.16
CA LEU A 247 8.06 14.74 -4.24
C LEU A 247 8.37 13.56 -5.18
N TYR A 248 8.58 12.35 -4.64
CA TYR A 248 8.78 11.15 -5.45
C TYR A 248 7.55 10.81 -6.28
N VAL A 249 6.34 10.93 -5.71
CA VAL A 249 5.10 10.74 -6.48
C VAL A 249 5.01 11.73 -7.64
N LEU A 250 5.31 13.01 -7.43
CA LEU A 250 5.29 14.01 -8.50
C LEU A 250 6.33 13.71 -9.59
N ASP A 251 7.52 13.26 -9.21
CA ASP A 251 8.58 12.86 -10.14
C ASP A 251 8.19 11.62 -10.95
N VAL A 252 7.57 10.62 -10.32
CA VAL A 252 7.02 9.42 -10.99
C VAL A 252 5.93 9.82 -11.99
N LEU A 253 5.00 10.70 -11.62
CA LEU A 253 3.97 11.20 -12.53
C LEU A 253 4.58 11.96 -13.73
N LYS A 254 5.59 12.78 -13.47
CA LYS A 254 6.29 13.54 -14.52
C LYS A 254 7.05 12.64 -15.48
N SER A 255 7.68 11.58 -14.96
CA SER A 255 8.51 10.67 -15.75
C SER A 255 7.70 9.67 -16.56
N ASN A 256 6.61 9.13 -15.99
CA ASN A 256 5.88 8.00 -16.54
C ASN A 256 4.47 8.34 -17.05
N CYS A 257 3.92 9.52 -16.66
CA CYS A 257 2.55 9.95 -16.98
C CYS A 257 2.54 11.42 -17.39
N MET A 258 3.42 11.80 -18.33
CA MET A 258 3.69 13.18 -18.72
C MET A 258 2.43 13.94 -19.14
N ASP A 259 1.53 13.33 -19.92
CA ASP A 259 0.30 14.00 -20.38
C ASP A 259 -0.58 14.40 -19.20
N TYR A 260 -0.75 13.51 -18.21
CA TYR A 260 -1.49 13.81 -17.00
C TYR A 260 -0.78 14.87 -16.14
N TYR A 261 0.56 14.80 -16.06
CA TYR A 261 1.36 15.80 -15.35
C TYR A 261 1.16 17.18 -15.96
N MET A 262 1.25 17.32 -17.26
CA MET A 262 1.10 18.60 -17.99
C MET A 262 -0.32 19.18 -17.85
N GLN A 263 -1.36 18.34 -17.88
CA GLN A 263 -2.73 18.79 -17.62
C GLN A 263 -2.91 19.39 -16.22
N ASN A 264 -2.10 18.99 -15.26
CA ASN A 264 -2.12 19.41 -13.86
C ASN A 264 -0.90 20.26 -13.45
N GLU A 265 -0.06 20.69 -14.39
CA GLU A 265 1.25 21.28 -14.16
C GLU A 265 1.25 22.39 -13.12
N LYS A 266 0.37 23.37 -13.25
CA LYS A 266 0.27 24.49 -12.29
C LYS A 266 0.04 24.03 -10.86
N LYS A 267 -0.79 23.01 -10.67
CA LYS A 267 -1.09 22.42 -9.36
C LYS A 267 0.11 21.66 -8.82
N PHE A 268 0.73 20.82 -9.66
CA PHE A 268 1.86 19.99 -9.23
C PHE A 268 3.10 20.82 -8.92
N ASN A 269 3.41 21.82 -9.74
CA ASN A 269 4.50 22.77 -9.45
C ASN A 269 4.26 23.53 -8.11
N ALA A 270 3.02 23.88 -7.79
CA ALA A 270 2.71 24.52 -6.51
C ALA A 270 2.86 23.57 -5.31
N ILE A 271 2.53 22.28 -5.47
CA ILE A 271 2.75 21.26 -4.46
C ILE A 271 4.25 21.00 -4.29
N GLU A 272 5.00 20.80 -5.38
CA GLU A 272 6.44 20.58 -5.40
C GLU A 272 7.16 21.71 -4.66
N SER A 273 6.95 22.96 -5.05
CA SER A 273 7.50 24.13 -4.38
C SER A 273 7.16 24.19 -2.89
N PHE A 274 5.91 23.85 -2.52
CA PHE A 274 5.54 23.77 -1.10
C PHE A 274 6.33 22.70 -0.35
N MET A 275 6.48 21.50 -0.92
CA MET A 275 7.19 20.37 -0.29
C MET A 275 8.67 20.68 -0.13
N GLU A 276 9.31 21.25 -1.14
CA GLU A 276 10.73 21.69 -1.07
C GLU A 276 10.97 22.72 0.03
N HIS A 277 10.12 23.73 0.10
CA HIS A 277 10.17 24.72 1.18
C HIS A 277 9.94 24.07 2.55
N HIS A 278 9.00 23.11 2.65
CA HIS A 278 8.71 22.39 3.90
C HIS A 278 9.95 21.64 4.39
N VAL A 279 10.58 20.86 3.51
CA VAL A 279 11.83 20.13 3.81
C VAL A 279 12.94 21.12 4.22
N SER A 280 13.10 22.20 3.47
CA SER A 280 14.10 23.25 3.77
C SER A 280 13.86 23.90 5.12
N TYR A 281 12.60 24.22 5.47
CA TYR A 281 12.28 24.83 6.76
C TYR A 281 12.53 23.87 7.94
N LEU A 282 12.21 22.59 7.79
CA LEU A 282 12.55 21.57 8.79
C LEU A 282 14.06 21.42 8.96
N LYS A 283 14.79 21.28 7.85
CA LYS A 283 16.24 21.11 7.85
C LYS A 283 16.96 22.27 8.54
N ASN A 284 16.51 23.50 8.27
CA ASN A 284 17.12 24.72 8.79
C ASN A 284 16.42 25.26 10.04
N LYS A 285 15.54 24.49 10.67
CA LYS A 285 14.77 24.84 11.88
C LYS A 285 14.07 26.21 11.77
N LYS A 286 13.45 26.51 10.61
CA LYS A 286 12.78 27.78 10.33
C LYS A 286 11.37 27.81 10.93
N PHE A 287 11.25 28.06 12.23
CA PHE A 287 9.99 28.07 12.98
C PHE A 287 8.90 28.94 12.32
N PHE A 288 9.20 30.22 12.03
CA PHE A 288 8.22 31.12 11.40
C PHE A 288 7.85 30.73 9.96
N GLY A 289 8.78 30.07 9.24
CA GLY A 289 8.49 29.51 7.92
C GLY A 289 7.43 28.41 8.01
N LEU A 290 7.61 27.43 8.91
CA LEU A 290 6.64 26.36 9.18
C LEU A 290 5.32 26.89 9.74
N LEU A 291 5.36 27.88 10.64
CA LEU A 291 4.15 28.52 11.15
C LEU A 291 3.35 29.16 10.01
N GLY A 292 4.01 29.88 9.09
CA GLY A 292 3.41 30.48 7.90
C GLY A 292 2.81 29.45 6.93
N GLN A 293 3.34 28.23 6.89
CA GLN A 293 2.81 27.16 6.05
C GLN A 293 1.40 26.68 6.45
N ASN A 294 0.95 26.92 7.69
CA ASN A 294 -0.38 26.54 8.15
C ASN A 294 -1.53 27.17 7.35
N ARG A 295 -1.29 28.24 6.61
CA ARG A 295 -2.26 28.87 5.69
C ARG A 295 -2.52 28.03 4.44
N TYR A 296 -1.58 27.16 4.05
CA TYR A 296 -1.71 26.36 2.83
C TYR A 296 -2.46 25.06 3.08
N VAL A 297 -3.35 24.71 2.13
CA VAL A 297 -4.12 23.46 2.14
C VAL A 297 -3.19 22.23 2.08
N TYR A 298 -2.06 22.34 1.40
CA TYR A 298 -1.07 21.28 1.24
C TYR A 298 -0.52 20.78 2.57
N TYR A 299 -0.26 21.67 3.53
CA TYR A 299 0.21 21.28 4.86
C TYR A 299 -0.84 20.49 5.64
N LYS A 300 -2.13 20.85 5.47
CA LYS A 300 -3.25 20.14 6.12
C LYS A 300 -3.46 18.75 5.51
N LYS A 301 -3.23 18.59 4.21
CA LYS A 301 -3.26 17.29 3.52
C LYS A 301 -2.07 16.42 3.89
N LEU A 302 -0.86 17.01 3.97
CA LEU A 302 0.37 16.31 4.29
C LEU A 302 0.39 15.81 5.74
N LYS A 303 -0.08 16.62 6.70
CA LYS A 303 0.08 16.36 8.13
C LYS A 303 -1.16 16.73 8.95
N THR A 304 -1.45 15.86 9.94
CA THR A 304 -2.47 16.14 10.96
C THR A 304 -2.11 17.39 11.79
N TYR A 305 -3.08 17.97 12.48
CA TYR A 305 -2.85 19.12 13.35
C TYR A 305 -1.75 18.85 14.40
N ARG A 306 -1.78 17.69 15.06
CA ARG A 306 -0.76 17.27 16.04
C ARG A 306 0.63 17.17 15.40
N ALA A 307 0.73 16.58 14.20
CA ALA A 307 2.02 16.46 13.50
C ALA A 307 2.59 17.82 13.11
N ARG A 308 1.76 18.80 12.76
CA ARG A 308 2.19 20.19 12.46
C ARG A 308 2.69 20.92 13.70
N ILE A 309 2.07 20.72 14.88
CA ILE A 309 2.60 21.22 16.15
C ILE A 309 3.97 20.60 16.44
N MET A 310 4.12 19.29 16.23
CA MET A 310 5.42 18.62 16.42
C MET A 310 6.52 19.13 15.49
N ASP A 311 6.19 19.58 14.27
CA ASP A 311 7.17 20.23 13.38
C ASP A 311 7.66 21.57 13.97
N LEU A 312 6.77 22.35 14.59
CA LEU A 312 7.14 23.59 15.26
C LEU A 312 8.01 23.32 16.50
N LEU A 313 7.62 22.34 17.33
CA LEU A 313 8.40 21.93 18.50
C LEU A 313 9.79 21.38 18.14
N TYR A 314 9.89 20.67 17.02
CA TYR A 314 11.16 20.20 16.45
C TYR A 314 12.13 21.38 16.19
N CYS A 315 11.62 22.52 15.69
CA CYS A 315 12.44 23.70 15.41
C CYS A 315 12.95 24.43 16.67
N LEU A 316 12.31 24.20 17.83
CA LEU A 316 12.71 24.84 19.10
C LEU A 316 13.72 24.00 19.88
N LYS A 317 13.95 22.79 19.50
CA LYS A 317 14.96 21.88 20.08
C LYS A 317 16.24 21.89 19.26
#